data_ca17c0049a54d8738f5fa08ba52d1328
#
_entry.id   ca17c0049a54d8738f5fa08ba52d1328
#
_cell.length_a   1.000
_cell.length_b   1.000
_cell.length_c   1.000
_cell.angle_alpha   90.00
_cell.angle_beta   90.00
_cell.angle_gamma   90.00
#
_symmetry.space_group_name_H-M   'P 1'
#
loop_
_entity.id
_entity.type
_entity.pdbx_description
1 polymer ?
#
loop_
_entity_poly.entity_id
_entity_poly.type
_entity_poly.pdbx_seq_one_letter_code
_entity_poly.pdbx_strand_id
1 'polypeptide(L)'
;RRTGKLDRAEFLPVSELLPVRDENGQWQRLSDRDLPARYKTLATAAHHLPPDAVVCLSESSRVAERGRNWLWQLGEDVKTLIENGAVDGRHAVFAAGMDDLMAQLSRHGLCFLDSFTTSKPPLPPKAVLAAQRRQLPSFGASLDAAAADLSQLQSASTGAVVLVGSEQRALNLQSLLRERKIRSAVDFQLHGLPQPGSITIAVGGLSAGFDYIGCPYAVLTEGADGPRKKGKRRKHAADRR
;
A
#
# COMPACT_ATOMS: atom_id res chain seq x y z
N ARG A 1 -37.04 -2.59 -7.11
CA ARG A 1 -37.82 -1.39 -7.44
C ARG A 1 -37.15 -0.67 -8.59
N ARG A 2 -37.85 -0.43 -9.69
CA ARG A 2 -37.33 0.31 -10.84
C ARG A 2 -37.16 1.77 -10.47
N THR A 3 -35.92 2.32 -10.58
CA THR A 3 -35.60 3.68 -10.11
C THR A 3 -35.53 4.70 -11.24
N GLY A 4 -35.54 4.25 -12.50
CA GLY A 4 -35.45 5.12 -13.67
C GLY A 4 -35.27 4.36 -14.97
N LYS A 5 -35.21 5.11 -16.08
CA LYS A 5 -34.88 4.64 -17.42
C LYS A 5 -33.56 5.31 -17.81
N LEU A 6 -32.60 4.51 -18.31
CA LEU A 6 -31.34 4.98 -18.83
C LEU A 6 -31.39 4.89 -20.36
N ASP A 7 -30.93 5.92 -21.03
CA ASP A 7 -30.81 5.92 -22.49
C ASP A 7 -29.58 5.13 -22.96
N ARG A 8 -28.57 5.02 -22.11
CA ARG A 8 -27.34 4.26 -22.36
C ARG A 8 -26.84 3.62 -21.06
N ALA A 9 -26.37 2.39 -21.16
CA ALA A 9 -25.68 1.69 -20.07
C ALA A 9 -24.39 1.05 -20.61
N GLU A 10 -23.31 1.17 -19.88
CA GLU A 10 -22.05 0.52 -20.18
C GLU A 10 -21.88 -0.69 -19.25
N PHE A 11 -21.58 -1.85 -19.84
CA PHE A 11 -21.37 -3.07 -19.10
C PHE A 11 -19.90 -3.49 -19.29
N LEU A 12 -19.14 -3.50 -18.21
CA LEU A 12 -17.79 -4.02 -18.21
C LEU A 12 -17.81 -5.53 -17.94
N PRO A 13 -17.04 -6.33 -18.68
CA PRO A 13 -16.96 -7.77 -18.42
C PRO A 13 -16.33 -8.04 -17.06
N VAL A 14 -16.76 -9.11 -16.41
CA VAL A 14 -16.19 -9.58 -15.13
C VAL A 14 -14.85 -10.29 -15.33
N SER A 15 -14.60 -10.77 -16.56
CA SER A 15 -13.41 -11.50 -16.95
C SER A 15 -12.73 -10.79 -18.11
N GLU A 16 -11.40 -10.74 -18.09
CA GLU A 16 -10.59 -10.18 -19.17
C GLU A 16 -10.77 -10.96 -20.48
N LEU A 17 -10.88 -12.29 -20.37
CA LEU A 17 -11.11 -13.16 -21.52
C LEU A 17 -12.59 -13.46 -21.70
N LEU A 18 -13.13 -12.99 -22.82
CA LEU A 18 -14.49 -13.32 -23.23
C LEU A 18 -14.55 -14.72 -23.83
N PRO A 19 -15.67 -15.46 -23.65
CA PRO A 19 -15.88 -16.74 -24.32
C PRO A 19 -15.80 -16.59 -25.82
N VAL A 20 -15.23 -17.57 -26.50
CA VAL A 20 -15.15 -17.65 -27.97
C VAL A 20 -15.97 -18.83 -28.45
N ARG A 21 -16.38 -18.81 -29.73
CA ARG A 21 -16.99 -19.99 -30.37
C ARG A 21 -15.88 -20.87 -30.93
N ASP A 22 -15.97 -22.15 -30.69
CA ASP A 22 -15.13 -23.16 -31.32
C ASP A 22 -15.55 -23.41 -32.78
N GLU A 23 -14.83 -24.29 -33.47
CA GLU A 23 -15.11 -24.66 -34.87
C GLU A 23 -16.51 -25.28 -35.06
N ASN A 24 -17.09 -25.82 -34.01
CA ASN A 24 -18.43 -26.40 -33.99
C ASN A 24 -19.51 -25.38 -33.61
N GLY A 25 -19.14 -24.12 -33.42
CA GLY A 25 -20.05 -23.04 -33.02
C GLY A 25 -20.45 -23.05 -31.52
N GLN A 26 -19.84 -23.92 -30.70
CA GLN A 26 -20.10 -23.98 -29.25
C GLN A 26 -19.27 -22.93 -28.52
N TRP A 27 -19.84 -22.37 -27.43
CA TRP A 27 -19.15 -21.43 -26.59
C TRP A 27 -18.09 -22.08 -25.73
N GLN A 28 -16.84 -21.77 -25.98
CA GLN A 28 -15.70 -22.19 -25.17
C GLN A 28 -15.33 -21.08 -24.19
N ARG A 29 -15.23 -21.40 -22.92
CA ARG A 29 -14.73 -20.51 -21.87
C ARG A 29 -13.21 -20.52 -21.90
N LEU A 30 -12.62 -19.35 -22.07
CA LEU A 30 -11.17 -19.17 -22.00
C LEU A 30 -10.71 -19.04 -20.55
N SER A 31 -9.48 -19.45 -20.30
CA SER A 31 -8.79 -19.32 -19.01
C SER A 31 -7.55 -18.42 -19.14
N ASP A 32 -6.93 -18.07 -18.03
CA ASP A 32 -5.72 -17.25 -18.02
C ASP A 32 -4.55 -17.88 -18.82
N ARG A 33 -4.58 -19.18 -19.05
CA ARG A 33 -3.60 -19.91 -19.89
C ARG A 33 -3.67 -19.49 -21.36
N ASP A 34 -4.82 -19.00 -21.80
CA ASP A 34 -5.07 -18.60 -23.19
C ASP A 34 -4.65 -17.13 -23.45
N LEU A 35 -4.30 -16.36 -22.39
CA LEU A 35 -3.91 -14.95 -22.49
C LEU A 35 -2.78 -14.71 -23.52
N PRO A 36 -1.63 -15.39 -23.44
CA PRO A 36 -0.52 -15.14 -24.35
C PRO A 36 -0.83 -15.46 -25.82
N ALA A 37 -1.75 -16.39 -26.07
CA ALA A 37 -2.19 -16.74 -27.43
C ALA A 37 -3.14 -15.70 -28.02
N ARG A 38 -3.85 -14.95 -27.18
CA ARG A 38 -4.86 -13.97 -27.60
C ARG A 38 -4.31 -12.57 -27.75
N TYR A 39 -3.32 -12.18 -26.94
CA TYR A 39 -2.71 -10.87 -26.97
C TYR A 39 -1.31 -10.93 -27.56
N LYS A 40 -1.03 -10.12 -28.59
CA LYS A 40 0.31 -10.02 -29.20
C LYS A 40 1.33 -9.46 -28.22
N THR A 41 0.88 -8.59 -27.32
CA THR A 41 1.71 -7.95 -26.30
C THR A 41 0.94 -7.93 -24.99
N LEU A 42 1.62 -8.29 -23.91
CA LEU A 42 1.09 -8.19 -22.56
C LEU A 42 1.59 -6.88 -21.94
N ALA A 43 0.68 -6.16 -21.28
CA ALA A 43 1.02 -4.97 -20.51
C ALA A 43 1.14 -5.32 -19.03
N THR A 44 2.08 -4.69 -18.34
CA THR A 44 2.17 -4.73 -16.89
C THR A 44 1.45 -3.52 -16.28
N ALA A 45 1.17 -3.55 -14.97
CA ALA A 45 0.62 -2.39 -14.27
C ALA A 45 1.49 -1.14 -14.42
N ALA A 46 2.80 -1.30 -14.62
CA ALA A 46 3.71 -0.17 -14.84
C ALA A 46 3.42 0.64 -16.12
N HIS A 47 2.80 0.03 -17.13
CA HIS A 47 2.41 0.73 -18.36
C HIS A 47 1.25 1.73 -18.16
N HIS A 48 0.50 1.58 -17.07
CA HIS A 48 -0.66 2.43 -16.75
C HIS A 48 -0.31 3.55 -15.78
N LEU A 49 0.95 3.67 -15.37
CA LEU A 49 1.40 4.76 -14.50
C LEU A 49 1.42 6.09 -15.30
N PRO A 50 0.91 7.19 -14.72
CA PRO A 50 1.04 8.50 -15.35
C PRO A 50 2.51 8.91 -15.45
N PRO A 51 2.90 9.76 -16.42
CA PRO A 51 4.29 10.13 -16.64
C PRO A 51 5.00 10.79 -15.45
N ASP A 52 4.25 11.47 -14.60
CA ASP A 52 4.69 12.17 -13.38
C ASP A 52 4.62 11.30 -12.12
N ALA A 53 4.30 10.01 -12.25
CA ALA A 53 4.21 9.11 -11.12
C ALA A 53 5.56 8.99 -10.40
N VAL A 54 5.49 8.93 -9.07
CA VAL A 54 6.62 8.54 -8.21
C VAL A 54 6.39 7.12 -7.72
N VAL A 55 7.32 6.23 -8.07
CA VAL A 55 7.27 4.82 -7.68
C VAL A 55 8.16 4.61 -6.46
N CYS A 56 7.58 4.14 -5.37
CA CYS A 56 8.32 3.81 -4.16
C CYS A 56 8.42 2.29 -4.02
N LEU A 57 9.64 1.76 -3.93
CA LEU A 57 9.92 0.35 -3.66
C LEU A 57 10.44 0.20 -2.24
N SER A 58 9.67 -0.45 -1.38
CA SER A 58 10.08 -0.77 -0.02
C SER A 58 10.88 -2.08 -0.01
N GLU A 59 12.06 -2.07 0.62
CA GLU A 59 12.99 -3.21 0.66
C GLU A 59 13.34 -3.70 -0.75
N SER A 60 13.88 -2.79 -1.56
CA SER A 60 14.08 -2.93 -3.00
C SER A 60 14.79 -4.23 -3.42
N SER A 61 15.81 -4.63 -2.68
CA SER A 61 16.56 -5.88 -2.94
C SER A 61 15.71 -7.13 -2.69
N ARG A 62 14.85 -7.12 -1.65
CA ARG A 62 13.92 -8.22 -1.36
C ARG A 62 12.83 -8.31 -2.43
N VAL A 63 12.33 -7.18 -2.92
CA VAL A 63 11.37 -7.14 -4.02
C VAL A 63 11.98 -7.79 -5.27
N ALA A 64 13.22 -7.40 -5.62
CA ALA A 64 13.91 -7.95 -6.77
C ALA A 64 14.19 -9.46 -6.64
N GLU A 65 14.63 -9.91 -5.47
CA GLU A 65 14.85 -11.33 -5.19
C GLU A 65 13.56 -12.13 -5.27
N ARG A 66 12.51 -11.64 -4.63
CA ARG A 66 11.21 -12.32 -4.65
C ARG A 66 10.62 -12.38 -6.06
N GLY A 67 10.78 -11.32 -6.84
CA GLY A 67 10.37 -11.29 -8.24
C GLY A 67 11.11 -12.34 -9.08
N ARG A 68 12.45 -12.46 -8.93
CA ARG A 68 13.22 -13.50 -9.63
C ARG A 68 12.82 -14.90 -9.21
N ASN A 69 12.63 -15.16 -7.92
CA ASN A 69 12.21 -16.46 -7.43
C ASN A 69 10.81 -16.85 -7.94
N TRP A 70 9.90 -15.88 -7.98
CA TRP A 70 8.56 -16.09 -8.54
C TRP A 70 8.61 -16.39 -10.04
N LEU A 71 9.42 -15.66 -10.81
CA LEU A 71 9.59 -15.91 -12.24
C LEU A 71 10.23 -17.28 -12.52
N TRP A 72 11.17 -17.70 -11.70
CA TRP A 72 11.74 -19.04 -11.78
C TRP A 72 10.67 -20.13 -11.56
N GLN A 73 9.87 -20.00 -10.50
CA GLN A 73 8.77 -20.94 -10.23
C GLN A 73 7.74 -20.94 -11.35
N LEU A 74 7.36 -19.77 -11.86
CA LEU A 74 6.47 -19.66 -13.01
C LEU A 74 7.04 -20.39 -14.24
N GLY A 75 8.35 -20.29 -14.46
CA GLY A 75 9.02 -21.00 -15.54
C GLY A 75 8.88 -22.53 -15.44
N GLU A 76 9.05 -23.09 -14.24
CA GLU A 76 8.84 -24.53 -14.00
C GLU A 76 7.37 -24.95 -14.20
N ASP A 77 6.43 -24.13 -13.71
CA ASP A 77 5.01 -24.36 -13.91
C ASP A 77 4.62 -24.33 -15.40
N VAL A 78 5.12 -23.36 -16.15
CA VAL A 78 4.90 -23.22 -17.59
C VAL A 78 5.51 -24.42 -18.35
N LYS A 79 6.71 -24.85 -17.99
CA LYS A 79 7.34 -26.04 -18.56
C LYS A 79 6.46 -27.27 -18.41
N THR A 80 5.91 -27.47 -17.20
CA THR A 80 4.97 -28.59 -16.95
C THR A 80 3.71 -28.49 -17.79
N LEU A 81 3.18 -27.27 -18.00
CA LEU A 81 2.01 -27.04 -18.85
C LEU A 81 2.30 -27.36 -20.34
N ILE A 82 3.50 -27.03 -20.82
CA ILE A 82 3.93 -27.35 -22.19
C ILE A 82 4.11 -28.86 -22.35
N GLU A 83 4.78 -29.53 -21.41
CA GLU A 83 4.99 -30.98 -21.42
C GLU A 83 3.67 -31.75 -21.42
N ASN A 84 2.66 -31.26 -20.74
CA ASN A 84 1.32 -31.82 -20.71
C ASN A 84 0.42 -31.40 -21.92
N GLY A 85 0.97 -30.63 -22.87
CA GLY A 85 0.21 -30.16 -24.03
C GLY A 85 -0.90 -29.15 -23.69
N ALA A 86 -0.89 -28.58 -22.50
CA ALA A 86 -1.93 -27.63 -22.06
C ALA A 86 -1.66 -26.19 -22.55
N VAL A 87 -0.43 -25.89 -22.97
CA VAL A 87 0.00 -24.60 -23.52
C VAL A 87 0.98 -24.85 -24.67
N ASP A 88 0.82 -24.10 -25.77
CA ASP A 88 1.79 -24.10 -26.86
C ASP A 88 3.03 -23.27 -26.44
N GLY A 89 4.23 -23.83 -26.55
CA GLY A 89 5.49 -23.16 -26.19
C GLY A 89 5.72 -21.84 -26.93
N ARG A 90 5.11 -21.65 -28.11
CA ARG A 90 5.15 -20.38 -28.86
C ARG A 90 4.42 -19.22 -28.15
N HIS A 91 3.51 -19.54 -27.25
CA HIS A 91 2.65 -18.61 -26.53
C HIS A 91 2.79 -18.77 -25.01
N ALA A 92 4.00 -19.08 -24.54
CA ALA A 92 4.25 -19.41 -23.13
C ALA A 92 4.80 -18.23 -22.30
N VAL A 93 4.61 -16.98 -22.74
CA VAL A 93 5.06 -15.78 -22.03
C VAL A 93 3.92 -15.24 -21.18
N PHE A 94 3.95 -15.49 -19.87
CA PHE A 94 2.90 -15.09 -18.93
C PHE A 94 3.28 -13.91 -18.02
N ALA A 95 4.55 -13.50 -18.01
CA ALA A 95 5.03 -12.41 -17.17
C ALA A 95 6.18 -11.65 -17.84
N ALA A 96 6.33 -10.39 -17.48
CA ALA A 96 7.50 -9.60 -17.83
C ALA A 96 8.70 -10.03 -16.96
N GLY A 97 9.90 -9.95 -17.53
CA GLY A 97 11.14 -10.13 -16.79
C GLY A 97 11.33 -9.07 -15.70
N MET A 98 12.08 -9.40 -14.65
CA MET A 98 12.33 -8.45 -13.56
C MET A 98 13.12 -7.23 -14.05
N ASP A 99 14.07 -7.44 -14.95
CA ASP A 99 14.89 -6.37 -15.51
C ASP A 99 14.05 -5.46 -16.44
N ASP A 100 13.13 -6.03 -17.21
CA ASP A 100 12.20 -5.26 -18.04
C ASP A 100 11.26 -4.41 -17.17
N LEU A 101 10.74 -4.99 -16.08
CA LEU A 101 9.92 -4.25 -15.13
C LEU A 101 10.70 -3.08 -14.51
N MET A 102 11.94 -3.33 -14.06
CA MET A 102 12.77 -2.28 -13.48
C MET A 102 13.13 -1.19 -14.51
N ALA A 103 13.37 -1.56 -15.76
CA ALA A 103 13.59 -0.62 -16.85
C ALA A 103 12.35 0.24 -17.13
N GLN A 104 11.15 -0.32 -17.05
CA GLN A 104 9.89 0.43 -17.17
C GLN A 104 9.72 1.41 -16.00
N LEU A 105 9.89 0.94 -14.76
CA LEU A 105 9.74 1.76 -13.55
C LEU A 105 10.77 2.90 -13.51
N SER A 106 11.97 2.70 -14.06
CA SER A 106 13.02 3.73 -14.09
C SER A 106 12.72 4.93 -14.96
N ARG A 107 11.67 4.86 -15.80
CA ARG A 107 11.18 5.99 -16.59
C ARG A 107 10.43 7.03 -15.74
N HIS A 108 10.07 6.65 -14.53
CA HIS A 108 9.37 7.49 -13.53
C HIS A 108 10.33 7.95 -12.45
N GLY A 109 9.87 8.82 -11.57
CA GLY A 109 10.58 9.12 -10.32
C GLY A 109 10.63 7.86 -9.46
N LEU A 110 11.82 7.24 -9.30
CA LEU A 110 11.98 5.99 -8.57
C LEU A 110 12.69 6.24 -7.23
N CYS A 111 12.06 5.81 -6.14
CA CYS A 111 12.55 5.93 -4.77
C CYS A 111 12.65 4.55 -4.12
N PHE A 112 13.83 4.19 -3.64
CA PHE A 112 14.03 2.99 -2.82
C PHE A 112 13.94 3.35 -1.33
N LEU A 113 13.11 2.64 -0.60
CA LEU A 113 12.90 2.81 0.85
C LEU A 113 13.43 1.56 1.54
N ASP A 114 14.73 1.54 1.81
CA ASP A 114 15.42 0.39 2.37
C ASP A 114 15.81 0.64 3.83
N SER A 115 15.63 -0.35 4.69
CA SER A 115 16.02 -0.26 6.11
C SER A 115 17.55 -0.29 6.28
N PHE A 116 18.24 -0.92 5.35
CA PHE A 116 19.71 -1.03 5.33
C PHE A 116 20.24 -0.73 3.93
N THR A 117 21.37 -0.04 3.88
CA THR A 117 22.09 0.15 2.62
C THR A 117 22.53 -1.18 2.06
N THR A 118 22.12 -1.51 0.86
CA THR A 118 22.55 -2.74 0.17
C THR A 118 23.71 -2.46 -0.76
N SER A 119 24.64 -3.42 -0.86
CA SER A 119 25.77 -3.32 -1.77
C SER A 119 25.39 -3.47 -3.24
N LYS A 120 24.20 -4.02 -3.53
CA LYS A 120 23.71 -4.29 -4.89
C LYS A 120 22.23 -3.91 -4.99
N PRO A 121 21.89 -2.63 -5.10
CA PRO A 121 20.53 -2.21 -5.37
C PRO A 121 20.09 -2.70 -6.77
N PRO A 122 18.79 -2.90 -7.02
CA PRO A 122 18.27 -3.33 -8.32
C PRO A 122 18.65 -2.39 -9.48
N LEU A 123 18.77 -1.10 -9.18
CA LEU A 123 19.30 -0.07 -10.07
C LEU A 123 20.22 0.86 -9.28
N PRO A 124 21.28 1.42 -9.91
CA PRO A 124 22.17 2.35 -9.23
C PRO A 124 21.42 3.63 -8.87
N PRO A 125 21.39 4.04 -7.58
CA PRO A 125 20.73 5.26 -7.16
C PRO A 125 21.53 6.50 -7.58
N LYS A 126 20.84 7.58 -7.94
CA LYS A 126 21.46 8.89 -8.23
C LYS A 126 21.91 9.59 -6.94
N ALA A 127 21.20 9.37 -5.84
CA ALA A 127 21.51 9.90 -4.52
C ALA A 127 21.05 8.95 -3.45
N VAL A 128 21.75 8.93 -2.33
CA VAL A 128 21.38 8.17 -1.13
C VAL A 128 21.19 9.13 0.02
N LEU A 129 20.01 9.08 0.64
CA LEU A 129 19.65 9.89 1.79
C LEU A 129 19.52 8.99 3.01
N ALA A 130 20.24 9.28 4.07
CA ALA A 130 20.11 8.57 5.34
C ALA A 130 19.11 9.30 6.26
N ALA A 131 17.93 8.74 6.47
CA ALA A 131 16.98 9.22 7.45
C ALA A 131 17.24 8.51 8.79
N GLN A 132 17.96 9.18 9.69
CA GLN A 132 18.18 8.66 11.04
C GLN A 132 16.89 8.84 11.86
N ARG A 133 16.16 7.75 12.03
CA ARG A 133 14.92 7.73 12.79
C ARG A 133 14.98 6.72 13.93
N ARG A 134 14.31 7.04 15.02
CA ARG A 134 14.05 6.12 16.13
C ARG A 134 12.56 5.75 16.09
N GLN A 135 12.26 4.48 16.21
CA GLN A 135 10.89 4.01 16.32
C GLN A 135 10.39 4.23 17.76
N LEU A 136 9.21 4.80 17.88
CA LEU A 136 8.50 4.96 19.15
C LEU A 136 7.38 3.92 19.21
N PRO A 137 7.17 3.26 20.37
CA PRO A 137 6.05 2.33 20.51
C PRO A 137 4.72 3.08 20.38
N SER A 138 3.67 2.38 19.92
CA SER A 138 2.33 2.92 20.00
C SER A 138 1.86 2.98 21.47
N PHE A 139 1.14 4.02 21.82
CA PHE A 139 0.61 4.16 23.19
C PHE A 139 -0.70 3.35 23.42
N GLY A 140 -1.23 2.71 22.36
CA GLY A 140 -2.43 1.86 22.43
C GLY A 140 -3.65 2.64 22.93
N ALA A 141 -4.38 2.05 23.87
CA ALA A 141 -5.55 2.69 24.48
C ALA A 141 -5.22 3.65 25.64
N SER A 142 -3.96 3.73 26.07
CA SER A 142 -3.54 4.53 27.21
C SER A 142 -3.25 5.97 26.85
N LEU A 143 -4.25 6.84 27.00
CA LEU A 143 -4.09 8.28 26.81
C LEU A 143 -3.18 8.91 27.88
N ASP A 144 -3.07 8.31 29.05
CA ASP A 144 -2.18 8.78 30.11
C ASP A 144 -0.70 8.59 29.75
N ALA A 145 -0.35 7.45 29.14
CA ALA A 145 1.01 7.23 28.63
C ALA A 145 1.35 8.26 27.54
N ALA A 146 0.44 8.48 26.59
CA ALA A 146 0.61 9.51 25.56
C ALA A 146 0.84 10.90 26.15
N ALA A 147 0.08 11.27 27.19
CA ALA A 147 0.23 12.57 27.82
C ALA A 147 1.59 12.76 28.52
N ALA A 148 2.13 11.69 29.13
CA ALA A 148 3.47 11.73 29.74
C ALA A 148 4.56 11.95 28.67
N ASP A 149 4.53 11.19 27.59
CA ASP A 149 5.49 11.31 26.47
C ASP A 149 5.40 12.70 25.83
N LEU A 150 4.19 13.21 25.62
CA LEU A 150 3.95 14.54 25.04
C LEU A 150 4.46 15.67 25.92
N SER A 151 4.34 15.54 27.24
CA SER A 151 4.90 16.51 28.18
C SER A 151 6.42 16.57 28.05
N GLN A 152 7.07 15.42 27.92
CA GLN A 152 8.52 15.35 27.71
C GLN A 152 8.95 15.97 26.38
N LEU A 153 8.25 15.66 25.29
CA LEU A 153 8.53 16.22 23.97
C LEU A 153 8.36 17.75 23.94
N GLN A 154 7.30 18.25 24.57
CA GLN A 154 7.06 19.69 24.69
C GLN A 154 8.18 20.39 25.46
N SER A 155 8.63 19.79 26.58
CA SER A 155 9.74 20.34 27.38
C SER A 155 11.05 20.34 26.61
N ALA A 156 11.25 19.40 25.69
CA ALA A 156 12.40 19.35 24.77
C ALA A 156 12.24 20.24 23.53
N SER A 157 11.20 21.07 23.46
CA SER A 157 10.87 21.90 22.28
C SER A 157 10.69 21.12 20.98
N THR A 158 10.29 19.85 21.08
CA THR A 158 10.00 19.01 19.93
C THR A 158 8.56 19.21 19.49
N GLY A 159 8.33 19.46 18.20
CA GLY A 159 6.99 19.47 17.62
C GLY A 159 6.44 18.04 17.52
N ALA A 160 5.23 17.78 17.99
CA ALA A 160 4.67 16.46 17.99
C ALA A 160 3.34 16.39 17.20
N VAL A 161 3.21 15.38 16.37
CA VAL A 161 1.93 14.94 15.80
C VAL A 161 1.46 13.71 16.55
N VAL A 162 0.20 13.71 16.97
CA VAL A 162 -0.42 12.56 17.63
C VAL A 162 -1.54 12.03 16.78
N LEU A 163 -1.41 10.80 16.32
CA LEU A 163 -2.41 10.12 15.50
C LEU A 163 -3.31 9.24 16.38
N VAL A 164 -4.61 9.49 16.28
CA VAL A 164 -5.65 8.74 17.00
C VAL A 164 -6.73 8.25 16.06
N GLY A 165 -7.42 7.17 16.43
CA GLY A 165 -8.33 6.46 15.55
C GLY A 165 -9.66 7.14 15.23
N SER A 166 -10.00 8.28 15.88
CA SER A 166 -11.24 9.01 15.62
C SER A 166 -11.21 10.45 16.14
N GLU A 167 -12.07 11.31 15.61
CA GLU A 167 -12.27 12.69 16.07
C GLU A 167 -12.62 12.77 17.56
N GLN A 168 -13.49 11.89 18.04
CA GLN A 168 -13.89 11.84 19.44
C GLN A 168 -12.69 11.55 20.35
N ARG A 169 -11.78 10.65 19.92
CA ARG A 169 -10.57 10.35 20.67
C ARG A 169 -9.58 11.54 20.66
N ALA A 170 -9.53 12.27 19.54
CA ALA A 170 -8.73 13.49 19.45
C ALA A 170 -9.19 14.54 20.45
N LEU A 171 -10.50 14.77 20.56
CA LEU A 171 -11.08 15.71 21.52
C LEU A 171 -10.89 15.25 22.97
N ASN A 172 -11.03 13.96 23.25
CA ASN A 172 -10.79 13.40 24.59
C ASN A 172 -9.31 13.57 24.98
N LEU A 173 -8.37 13.29 24.09
CA LEU A 173 -6.94 13.50 24.33
C LEU A 173 -6.64 14.99 24.54
N GLN A 174 -7.20 15.88 23.73
CA GLN A 174 -7.03 17.31 23.91
C GLN A 174 -7.51 17.79 25.29
N SER A 175 -8.68 17.30 25.76
CA SER A 175 -9.22 17.63 27.07
C SER A 175 -8.28 17.16 28.20
N LEU A 176 -7.78 15.93 28.10
CA LEU A 176 -6.81 15.38 29.07
C LEU A 176 -5.49 16.20 29.09
N LEU A 177 -4.98 16.59 27.93
CA LEU A 177 -3.76 17.40 27.81
C LEU A 177 -3.97 18.79 28.43
N ARG A 178 -5.16 19.40 28.22
CA ARG A 178 -5.54 20.68 28.83
C ARG A 178 -5.57 20.61 30.37
N GLU A 179 -6.14 19.55 30.96
CA GLU A 179 -6.16 19.32 32.38
C GLU A 179 -4.74 19.24 32.98
N ARG A 180 -3.81 18.68 32.19
CA ARG A 180 -2.37 18.60 32.57
C ARG A 180 -1.55 19.83 32.16
N LYS A 181 -2.20 20.91 31.71
CA LYS A 181 -1.57 22.16 31.29
C LYS A 181 -0.62 21.98 30.09
N ILE A 182 -0.81 20.94 29.28
CA ILE A 182 -0.08 20.68 28.04
C ILE A 182 -0.84 21.32 26.88
N ARG A 183 -0.20 22.28 26.19
CA ARG A 183 -0.83 22.98 25.07
C ARG A 183 -0.85 22.09 23.83
N SER A 184 -2.03 21.89 23.25
CA SER A 184 -2.23 21.14 22.01
C SER A 184 -3.31 21.74 21.14
N ALA A 185 -3.20 21.54 19.84
CA ALA A 185 -4.21 21.89 18.84
C ALA A 185 -4.78 20.59 18.22
N VAL A 186 -6.02 20.65 17.75
CA VAL A 186 -6.62 19.58 16.95
C VAL A 186 -6.69 20.04 15.51
N ASP A 187 -6.11 19.25 14.62
CA ASP A 187 -6.24 19.37 13.17
C ASP A 187 -6.49 17.97 12.60
N PHE A 188 -7.76 17.63 12.38
CA PHE A 188 -8.16 16.28 11.99
C PHE A 188 -7.50 15.79 10.70
N GLN A 189 -7.18 16.69 9.77
CA GLN A 189 -6.64 16.36 8.46
C GLN A 189 -5.13 16.59 8.33
N LEU A 190 -4.52 17.17 9.37
CA LEU A 190 -3.09 17.49 9.41
C LEU A 190 -2.64 18.35 8.20
N HIS A 191 -3.06 19.59 8.15
CA HIS A 191 -2.74 20.50 7.05
C HIS A 191 -1.29 20.99 7.05
N GLY A 192 -0.53 20.76 8.10
CA GLY A 192 0.87 21.17 8.19
C GLY A 192 1.63 20.53 9.34
N LEU A 193 2.95 20.68 9.31
CA LEU A 193 3.81 20.23 10.40
C LEU A 193 3.66 21.15 11.62
N PRO A 194 3.64 20.60 12.85
CA PRO A 194 3.58 21.38 14.07
C PRO A 194 4.85 22.25 14.23
N GLN A 195 4.73 23.43 14.81
CA GLN A 195 5.88 24.22 15.20
C GLN A 195 6.65 23.51 16.33
N PRO A 196 7.97 23.73 16.49
CA PRO A 196 8.74 23.21 17.61
C PRO A 196 8.07 23.51 18.95
N GLY A 197 7.94 22.49 19.83
CA GLY A 197 7.28 22.62 21.12
C GLY A 197 5.74 22.67 21.07
N SER A 198 5.12 22.55 19.89
CA SER A 198 3.67 22.45 19.75
C SER A 198 3.23 20.99 19.52
N ILE A 199 1.99 20.68 19.90
CA ILE A 199 1.40 19.37 19.75
C ILE A 199 0.15 19.52 18.87
N THR A 200 0.11 18.76 17.78
CA THR A 200 -1.06 18.67 16.90
C THR A 200 -1.66 17.27 16.97
N ILE A 201 -2.95 17.16 17.24
CA ILE A 201 -3.69 15.90 17.31
C ILE A 201 -4.47 15.76 16.01
N ALA A 202 -4.25 14.67 15.29
CA ALA A 202 -4.90 14.37 14.01
C ALA A 202 -5.55 12.99 14.02
N VAL A 203 -6.48 12.78 13.08
CA VAL A 203 -7.11 11.47 12.88
C VAL A 203 -6.29 10.65 11.90
N GLY A 204 -5.85 9.48 12.35
CA GLY A 204 -5.02 8.58 11.55
C GLY A 204 -4.43 7.46 12.39
N GLY A 205 -3.63 6.62 11.78
CA GLY A 205 -2.95 5.54 12.49
C GLY A 205 -1.73 5.05 11.74
N LEU A 206 -0.70 4.73 12.50
CA LEU A 206 0.51 4.05 12.06
C LEU A 206 0.72 2.84 12.96
N SER A 207 1.44 1.83 12.49
CA SER A 207 1.80 0.66 13.30
C SER A 207 2.69 1.03 14.50
N ALA A 208 3.51 2.07 14.35
CA ALA A 208 4.36 2.62 15.41
C ALA A 208 4.63 4.11 15.13
N GLY A 209 4.91 4.86 16.19
CA GLY A 209 5.40 6.21 16.08
C GLY A 209 6.88 6.27 15.69
N PHE A 210 7.38 7.48 15.49
CA PHE A 210 8.79 7.71 15.20
C PHE A 210 9.21 9.14 15.59
N ASP A 211 10.50 9.32 15.82
CA ASP A 211 11.15 10.62 15.80
C ASP A 211 12.38 10.60 14.91
N TYR A 212 12.80 11.77 14.46
CA TYR A 212 14.02 11.93 13.68
C TYR A 212 15.15 12.45 14.57
N ILE A 213 16.31 11.80 14.51
CA ILE A 213 17.50 12.25 15.21
C ILE A 213 18.01 13.53 14.56
N GLY A 214 18.15 14.60 15.35
CA GLY A 214 18.60 15.91 14.86
C GLY A 214 17.51 16.77 14.21
N CYS A 215 16.26 16.32 14.22
CA CYS A 215 15.11 17.09 13.77
C CYS A 215 14.08 17.21 14.92
N PRO A 216 13.58 18.39 15.25
CA PRO A 216 12.71 18.59 16.42
C PRO A 216 11.26 18.18 16.13
N TYR A 217 11.06 16.99 15.53
CA TYR A 217 9.73 16.43 15.22
C TYR A 217 9.59 14.98 15.65
N ALA A 218 8.43 14.67 16.22
CA ALA A 218 8.04 13.32 16.57
C ALA A 218 6.59 13.04 16.13
N VAL A 219 6.33 11.79 15.80
CA VAL A 219 4.98 11.29 15.55
C VAL A 219 4.68 10.19 16.55
N LEU A 220 3.65 10.40 17.36
CA LEU A 220 3.09 9.40 18.23
C LEU A 220 1.84 8.81 17.59
N THR A 221 1.53 7.57 17.88
CA THR A 221 0.34 6.93 17.35
C THR A 221 -0.32 6.06 18.42
N GLU A 222 -1.64 6.04 18.38
CA GLU A 222 -2.42 5.06 19.13
C GLU A 222 -2.18 3.62 18.65
N GLY A 223 -1.78 3.45 17.39
CA GLY A 223 -1.58 2.19 16.69
C GLY A 223 -2.51 2.04 15.50
N ALA A 224 -2.18 1.13 14.59
CA ALA A 224 -2.99 0.84 13.41
C ALA A 224 -4.32 0.14 13.74
N ASP A 225 -4.42 -0.44 14.94
CA ASP A 225 -5.61 -1.16 15.44
C ASP A 225 -6.59 -0.24 16.18
N GLY A 226 -6.72 1.03 15.79
CA GLY A 226 -7.90 1.83 16.16
C GLY A 226 -9.15 0.98 15.85
N PRO A 227 -10.31 1.18 16.53
CA PRO A 227 -11.42 0.24 16.47
C PRO A 227 -11.82 -0.01 15.02
N ARG A 228 -11.35 -1.13 14.47
CA ARG A 228 -11.84 -1.66 13.19
C ARG A 228 -13.34 -1.70 13.34
N LYS A 229 -14.07 -0.83 12.64
CA LYS A 229 -15.51 -1.02 12.45
C LYS A 229 -15.65 -2.46 11.98
N LYS A 230 -16.13 -3.34 12.87
CA LYS A 230 -16.50 -4.72 12.50
C LYS A 230 -17.51 -4.55 11.37
N GLY A 231 -17.05 -4.65 10.14
CA GLY A 231 -17.90 -4.69 8.98
C GLY A 231 -18.92 -5.78 9.28
N LYS A 232 -20.20 -5.43 9.35
CA LYS A 232 -21.28 -6.40 9.49
C LYS A 232 -21.07 -7.42 8.39
N ARG A 233 -20.52 -8.58 8.75
CA ARG A 233 -20.48 -9.76 7.88
C ARG A 233 -21.91 -9.99 7.47
N ARG A 234 -22.28 -9.61 6.26
CA ARG A 234 -23.55 -10.01 5.63
C ARG A 234 -23.53 -11.55 5.67
N LYS A 235 -24.30 -12.12 6.57
CA LYS A 235 -24.63 -13.53 6.51
C LYS A 235 -25.33 -13.72 5.18
N HIS A 236 -24.65 -14.35 4.22
CA HIS A 236 -25.35 -14.95 3.10
C HIS A 236 -26.29 -15.99 3.70
N ALA A 237 -27.56 -15.70 3.68
CA ALA A 237 -28.60 -16.68 3.91
C ALA A 237 -28.39 -17.75 2.83
N ALA A 238 -28.00 -18.94 3.27
CA ALA A 238 -28.04 -20.12 2.44
C ALA A 238 -29.53 -20.35 2.12
N ASP A 239 -29.88 -20.09 0.89
CA ASP A 239 -31.23 -20.42 0.40
C ASP A 239 -31.29 -21.94 0.24
N ARG A 240 -32.10 -22.52 1.07
CA ARG A 240 -32.56 -23.92 0.95
C ARG A 240 -33.74 -23.91 -0.01
N ARG A 241 -33.56 -24.46 -1.19
CA ARG A 241 -34.48 -25.43 -1.84
C ARG A 241 -33.99 -25.78 -3.22
#